data_48d1bdf6191f3495d57cd78b78626132
#
_entry.id   48d1bdf6191f3495d57cd78b78626132
#
_cell.length_a   1.000
_cell.length_b   1.000
_cell.length_c   1.000
_cell.angle_alpha   90.00
_cell.angle_beta   90.00
_cell.angle_gamma   90.00
#
_symmetry.space_group_name_H-M   'P 1'
#
loop_
_entity.id
_entity.type
_entity.pdbx_description
1 polymer ?
#
loop_
_entity_poly.entity_id
_entity_poly.type
_entity_poly.pdbx_seq_one_letter_code
_entity_poly.pdbx_strand_id
1 'polypeptide(L)'
;MPLINALKRCRRTLSHLIKNRLKRTQMFPFGFRADSSTSIAWSVSADGGGQGGRILVGAHSALDAGVILRANGNTISIGRNSTINPYCMIHGGGGITIGDGVRIGPHTVITAANHIFDDPSRPIYLQGECKKGIVIENDVWIGSGAGILDGVVVATGTVVGAGAVVTKSTPAYSVVVGVPAKVIKMRI
;
A
#
# COMPACT_ATOMS: atom_id res chain seq x y z
N MET A 1 34.96 -24.86 -7.60
CA MET A 1 34.28 -23.82 -6.79
C MET A 1 33.00 -23.20 -7.40
N PRO A 2 32.74 -23.13 -8.70
CA PRO A 2 31.50 -22.52 -9.22
C PRO A 2 30.23 -23.33 -8.94
N LEU A 3 30.30 -24.65 -8.90
CA LEU A 3 29.15 -25.54 -8.71
C LEU A 3 28.53 -25.43 -7.29
N ILE A 4 29.37 -25.26 -6.27
CA ILE A 4 28.94 -25.12 -4.87
C ILE A 4 28.19 -23.80 -4.66
N ASN A 5 28.61 -22.73 -5.33
CA ASN A 5 27.94 -21.42 -5.26
C ASN A 5 26.59 -21.43 -6.02
N ALA A 6 26.50 -22.14 -7.13
CA ALA A 6 25.25 -22.34 -7.87
C ALA A 6 24.24 -23.14 -7.04
N LEU A 7 24.66 -24.22 -6.37
CA LEU A 7 23.82 -25.02 -5.47
C LEU A 7 23.34 -24.23 -4.23
N LYS A 8 24.20 -23.41 -3.65
CA LYS A 8 23.82 -22.52 -2.52
C LYS A 8 22.81 -21.45 -2.97
N ARG A 9 22.96 -20.90 -4.17
CA ARG A 9 22.04 -19.93 -4.77
C ARG A 9 20.68 -20.57 -5.07
N CYS A 10 20.67 -21.76 -5.66
CA CYS A 10 19.47 -22.54 -5.95
C CYS A 10 18.72 -22.93 -4.64
N ARG A 11 19.44 -23.38 -3.60
CA ARG A 11 18.85 -23.69 -2.30
C ARG A 11 18.26 -22.46 -1.60
N ARG A 12 18.89 -21.30 -1.69
CA ARG A 12 18.33 -20.05 -1.16
C ARG A 12 17.06 -19.64 -1.90
N THR A 13 17.05 -19.71 -3.23
CA THR A 13 15.86 -19.39 -4.05
C THR A 13 14.72 -20.36 -3.77
N LEU A 14 15.00 -21.66 -3.69
CA LEU A 14 14.02 -22.69 -3.40
C LEU A 14 13.44 -22.54 -1.97
N SER A 15 14.30 -22.26 -0.98
CA SER A 15 13.85 -22.03 0.40
C SER A 15 13.00 -20.74 0.52
N HIS A 16 13.29 -19.71 -0.25
CA HIS A 16 12.49 -18.48 -0.31
C HIS A 16 11.13 -18.74 -0.97
N LEU A 17 11.10 -19.51 -2.07
CA LEU A 17 9.86 -19.88 -2.76
C LEU A 17 8.97 -20.77 -1.88
N ILE A 18 9.55 -21.76 -1.20
CA ILE A 18 8.83 -22.66 -0.29
C ILE A 18 8.31 -21.87 0.93
N LYS A 19 9.14 -21.03 1.55
CA LYS A 19 8.73 -20.18 2.67
C LYS A 19 7.62 -19.19 2.26
N ASN A 20 7.68 -18.59 1.09
CA ASN A 20 6.64 -17.71 0.58
C ASN A 20 5.34 -18.47 0.27
N ARG A 21 5.43 -19.69 -0.28
CA ARG A 21 4.26 -20.52 -0.58
C ARG A 21 3.55 -21.02 0.68
N LEU A 22 4.31 -21.45 1.71
CA LEU A 22 3.76 -21.86 3.00
C LEU A 22 3.13 -20.70 3.76
N LYS A 23 3.70 -19.50 3.68
CA LYS A 23 3.11 -18.29 4.28
C LYS A 23 1.80 -17.86 3.61
N ARG A 24 1.70 -17.98 2.29
CA ARG A 24 0.48 -17.65 1.55
C ARG A 24 -0.73 -18.47 2.01
N THR A 25 -0.51 -19.71 2.45
CA THR A 25 -1.60 -20.61 2.91
C THR A 25 -1.92 -20.44 4.41
N GLN A 26 -0.94 -20.08 5.23
CA GLN A 26 -1.12 -20.03 6.69
C GLN A 26 -1.40 -18.63 7.26
N MET A 27 -0.91 -17.54 6.62
CA MET A 27 -1.05 -16.18 7.14
C MET A 27 -2.20 -15.37 6.52
N PHE A 28 -2.75 -15.79 5.38
CA PHE A 28 -3.75 -15.01 4.66
C PHE A 28 -4.94 -15.87 4.25
N PRO A 29 -5.75 -16.37 5.20
CA PRO A 29 -6.77 -17.40 4.94
C PRO A 29 -7.93 -16.92 4.07
N PHE A 30 -8.28 -15.64 4.05
CA PHE A 30 -9.41 -15.12 3.30
C PHE A 30 -9.09 -13.83 2.55
N GLY A 31 -9.38 -13.83 1.23
CA GLY A 31 -9.34 -12.62 0.40
C GLY A 31 -7.96 -12.15 -0.04
N PHE A 32 -6.85 -12.72 0.45
CA PHE A 32 -5.50 -12.37 0.00
C PHE A 32 -5.10 -13.19 -1.23
N ARG A 33 -4.77 -12.50 -2.32
CA ARG A 33 -4.21 -13.09 -3.54
C ARG A 33 -3.01 -12.29 -4.01
N ALA A 34 -1.91 -12.96 -4.24
CA ALA A 34 -0.71 -12.35 -4.83
C ALA A 34 -0.21 -13.23 -5.96
N ASP A 35 0.30 -12.60 -7.01
CA ASP A 35 0.98 -13.30 -8.11
C ASP A 35 2.18 -14.10 -7.57
N SER A 36 2.55 -15.17 -8.27
CA SER A 36 3.65 -16.05 -7.86
C SER A 36 5.02 -15.38 -7.87
N SER A 37 5.20 -14.35 -8.70
CA SER A 37 6.43 -13.56 -8.79
C SER A 37 6.55 -12.46 -7.73
N THR A 38 5.49 -12.24 -6.91
CA THR A 38 5.49 -11.22 -5.85
C THR A 38 6.39 -11.62 -4.68
N SER A 39 7.26 -10.70 -4.25
CA SER A 39 8.05 -10.86 -3.03
C SER A 39 7.27 -10.37 -1.81
N ILE A 40 7.14 -11.21 -0.78
CA ILE A 40 6.44 -10.85 0.47
C ILE A 40 7.34 -11.20 1.64
N ALA A 41 7.71 -10.18 2.43
CA ALA A 41 8.48 -10.38 3.63
C ALA A 41 7.69 -11.16 4.70
N TRP A 42 8.39 -11.90 5.54
CA TRP A 42 7.76 -12.78 6.54
C TRP A 42 6.91 -12.06 7.59
N SER A 43 7.20 -10.78 7.86
CA SER A 43 6.52 -9.94 8.86
C SER A 43 5.39 -9.08 8.28
N VAL A 44 4.99 -9.28 7.02
CA VAL A 44 3.81 -8.63 6.45
C VAL A 44 2.56 -9.14 7.15
N SER A 45 1.72 -8.21 7.61
CA SER A 45 0.40 -8.50 8.18
C SER A 45 -0.69 -8.05 7.21
N ALA A 46 -1.57 -8.96 6.81
CA ALA A 46 -2.67 -8.63 5.92
C ALA A 46 -3.97 -9.22 6.47
N ASP A 47 -5.05 -8.42 6.43
CA ASP A 47 -6.37 -8.79 6.93
C ASP A 47 -7.45 -8.17 6.05
N GLY A 48 -8.37 -9.00 5.59
CA GLY A 48 -9.53 -8.56 4.82
C GLY A 48 -10.56 -7.79 5.65
N GLY A 49 -10.63 -8.03 6.96
CA GLY A 49 -11.56 -7.36 7.85
C GLY A 49 -13.02 -7.77 7.63
N GLY A 50 -13.34 -9.05 7.88
CA GLY A 50 -14.69 -9.57 7.75
C GLY A 50 -15.05 -10.13 6.37
N GLN A 51 -16.34 -10.37 6.13
CA GLN A 51 -16.81 -10.95 4.86
C GLN A 51 -16.66 -9.94 3.71
N GLY A 52 -15.99 -10.37 2.65
CA GLY A 52 -15.84 -9.59 1.41
C GLY A 52 -14.55 -8.80 1.26
N GLY A 53 -13.76 -8.61 2.31
CA GLY A 53 -12.48 -7.91 2.22
C GLY A 53 -11.46 -8.64 1.37
N ARG A 54 -10.80 -7.94 0.45
CA ARG A 54 -9.84 -8.51 -0.50
C ARG A 54 -8.54 -7.73 -0.53
N ILE A 55 -7.43 -8.45 -0.66
CA ILE A 55 -6.11 -7.86 -0.89
C ILE A 55 -5.51 -8.56 -2.11
N LEU A 56 -5.29 -7.80 -3.17
CA LEU A 56 -4.81 -8.29 -4.46
C LEU A 56 -3.45 -7.67 -4.75
N VAL A 57 -2.44 -8.47 -5.07
CA VAL A 57 -1.08 -7.98 -5.36
C VAL A 57 -0.61 -8.52 -6.70
N GLY A 58 -0.33 -7.61 -7.61
CA GLY A 58 0.09 -7.88 -8.98
C GLY A 58 1.53 -8.40 -9.08
N ALA A 59 1.85 -8.92 -10.26
CA ALA A 59 3.13 -9.54 -10.59
C ALA A 59 4.34 -8.64 -10.35
N HIS A 60 5.47 -9.23 -9.94
CA HIS A 60 6.75 -8.57 -9.72
C HIS A 60 6.72 -7.42 -8.69
N SER A 61 5.70 -7.38 -7.85
CA SER A 61 5.58 -6.41 -6.76
C SER A 61 6.24 -6.92 -5.49
N ALA A 62 6.53 -6.02 -4.54
CA ALA A 62 7.15 -6.37 -3.29
C ALA A 62 6.41 -5.73 -2.10
N LEU A 63 6.20 -6.52 -1.06
CA LEU A 63 5.74 -6.09 0.25
C LEU A 63 6.87 -6.36 1.25
N ASP A 64 7.46 -5.29 1.77
CA ASP A 64 8.61 -5.38 2.67
C ASP A 64 8.24 -5.61 4.14
N ALA A 65 9.25 -5.71 4.98
CA ALA A 65 9.10 -6.07 6.40
C ALA A 65 8.18 -5.09 7.14
N GLY A 66 7.27 -5.61 7.96
CA GLY A 66 6.40 -4.82 8.82
C GLY A 66 5.27 -4.08 8.09
N VAL A 67 5.06 -4.32 6.78
CA VAL A 67 3.92 -3.77 6.05
C VAL A 67 2.62 -4.32 6.63
N ILE A 68 1.65 -3.42 6.87
CA ILE A 68 0.32 -3.74 7.38
C ILE A 68 -0.73 -3.37 6.35
N LEU A 69 -1.53 -4.35 5.91
CA LEU A 69 -2.65 -4.15 4.99
C LEU A 69 -3.95 -4.52 5.72
N ARG A 70 -4.88 -3.59 5.83
CA ARG A 70 -6.20 -3.77 6.44
C ARG A 70 -7.27 -3.37 5.43
N ALA A 71 -7.91 -4.32 4.79
CA ALA A 71 -8.95 -4.05 3.79
C ALA A 71 -10.28 -3.60 4.39
N ASN A 72 -10.54 -3.95 5.66
CA ASN A 72 -11.72 -3.52 6.42
C ASN A 72 -13.05 -3.76 5.66
N GLY A 73 -13.21 -4.96 5.09
CA GLY A 73 -14.39 -5.36 4.31
C GLY A 73 -14.41 -4.88 2.86
N ASN A 74 -13.43 -4.06 2.43
CA ASN A 74 -13.30 -3.56 1.06
C ASN A 74 -12.11 -4.22 0.32
N THR A 75 -11.69 -3.63 -0.80
CA THR A 75 -10.58 -4.14 -1.59
C THR A 75 -9.36 -3.21 -1.51
N ILE A 76 -8.19 -3.79 -1.24
CA ILE A 76 -6.89 -3.18 -1.51
C ILE A 76 -6.32 -3.89 -2.73
N SER A 77 -6.15 -3.15 -3.83
CA SER A 77 -5.54 -3.66 -5.07
C SER A 77 -4.19 -2.98 -5.29
N ILE A 78 -3.14 -3.76 -5.48
CA ILE A 78 -1.78 -3.30 -5.77
C ILE A 78 -1.40 -3.85 -7.13
N GLY A 79 -1.04 -2.98 -8.05
CA GLY A 79 -0.65 -3.29 -9.42
C GLY A 79 0.68 -4.03 -9.52
N ARG A 80 1.20 -4.15 -10.73
CA ARG A 80 2.46 -4.84 -11.05
C ARG A 80 3.66 -3.94 -10.84
N ASN A 81 4.84 -4.56 -10.60
CA ASN A 81 6.12 -3.85 -10.44
C ASN A 81 6.09 -2.76 -9.36
N SER A 82 5.21 -2.86 -8.37
CA SER A 82 5.05 -1.87 -7.30
C SER A 82 5.71 -2.33 -6.01
N THR A 83 6.28 -1.41 -5.23
CA THR A 83 6.95 -1.73 -3.97
C THR A 83 6.36 -0.95 -2.81
N ILE A 84 6.00 -1.67 -1.76
CA ILE A 84 5.58 -1.11 -0.48
C ILE A 84 6.73 -1.37 0.50
N ASN A 85 7.45 -0.32 0.84
CA ASN A 85 8.65 -0.40 1.69
C ASN A 85 8.29 -0.63 3.18
N PRO A 86 9.29 -0.91 4.03
CA PRO A 86 9.07 -1.35 5.40
C PRO A 86 8.17 -0.42 6.23
N TYR A 87 7.36 -1.05 7.08
CA TYR A 87 6.51 -0.38 8.08
C TYR A 87 5.45 0.58 7.50
N CYS A 88 5.08 0.41 6.23
CA CYS A 88 3.92 1.11 5.68
C CYS A 88 2.62 0.52 6.23
N MET A 89 1.63 1.40 6.46
CA MET A 89 0.29 1.02 6.89
C MET A 89 -0.74 1.45 5.85
N ILE A 90 -1.57 0.51 5.37
CA ILE A 90 -2.59 0.73 4.35
C ILE A 90 -3.94 0.29 4.89
N HIS A 91 -4.82 1.26 5.17
CA HIS A 91 -6.17 1.09 5.69
C HIS A 91 -7.20 1.33 4.60
N GLY A 92 -7.82 0.28 4.11
CA GLY A 92 -8.70 0.25 2.95
C GLY A 92 -10.20 0.39 3.23
N GLY A 93 -10.61 1.08 4.29
CA GLY A 93 -12.02 1.20 4.69
C GLY A 93 -12.97 1.65 3.57
N GLY A 94 -12.53 2.53 2.65
CA GLY A 94 -13.25 2.94 1.45
C GLY A 94 -12.78 2.27 0.16
N GLY A 95 -11.86 1.31 0.26
CA GLY A 95 -11.15 0.73 -0.89
C GLY A 95 -9.91 1.53 -1.29
N ILE A 96 -8.86 0.82 -1.74
CA ILE A 96 -7.63 1.45 -2.21
C ILE A 96 -7.17 0.75 -3.47
N THR A 97 -6.91 1.55 -4.51
CA THR A 97 -6.29 1.09 -5.75
C THR A 97 -4.90 1.73 -5.87
N ILE A 98 -3.87 0.89 -6.01
CA ILE A 98 -2.49 1.28 -6.28
C ILE A 98 -2.13 0.71 -7.64
N GLY A 99 -1.72 1.57 -8.56
CA GLY A 99 -1.39 1.24 -9.94
C GLY A 99 -0.07 0.48 -10.11
N ASP A 100 0.36 0.39 -11.35
CA ASP A 100 1.60 -0.26 -11.75
C ASP A 100 2.81 0.67 -11.56
N GLY A 101 3.97 0.10 -11.20
CA GLY A 101 5.23 0.85 -11.09
C GLY A 101 5.31 1.81 -9.91
N VAL A 102 4.42 1.71 -8.95
CA VAL A 102 4.37 2.62 -7.78
C VAL A 102 5.49 2.29 -6.79
N ARG A 103 6.09 3.33 -6.22
CA ARG A 103 7.12 3.22 -5.16
C ARG A 103 6.64 3.94 -3.91
N ILE A 104 6.40 3.20 -2.83
CA ILE A 104 5.96 3.75 -1.55
C ILE A 104 7.10 3.64 -0.55
N GLY A 105 7.61 4.79 -0.10
CA GLY A 105 8.67 4.92 0.88
C GLY A 105 8.26 4.38 2.26
N PRO A 106 9.22 3.99 3.11
CA PRO A 106 8.94 3.41 4.42
C PRO A 106 8.15 4.36 5.33
N HIS A 107 7.41 3.78 6.29
CA HIS A 107 6.59 4.50 7.26
C HIS A 107 5.46 5.37 6.64
N THR A 108 5.09 5.14 5.39
CA THR A 108 3.96 5.82 4.76
C THR A 108 2.65 5.27 5.30
N VAL A 109 1.68 6.16 5.54
CA VAL A 109 0.33 5.81 5.98
C VAL A 109 -0.68 6.21 4.91
N ILE A 110 -1.50 5.25 4.47
CA ILE A 110 -2.58 5.46 3.50
C ILE A 110 -3.88 5.04 4.18
N THR A 111 -4.80 6.00 4.39
CA THR A 111 -6.03 5.76 5.14
C THR A 111 -7.24 6.20 4.35
N ALA A 112 -8.03 5.23 3.85
CA ALA A 112 -9.23 5.43 3.06
C ALA A 112 -10.49 5.39 3.96
N ALA A 113 -10.49 6.14 5.03
CA ALA A 113 -11.63 6.38 5.91
C ALA A 113 -11.34 7.56 6.83
N ASN A 114 -12.36 8.33 7.18
CA ASN A 114 -12.29 9.38 8.20
C ASN A 114 -13.49 9.25 9.13
N HIS A 115 -13.31 9.54 10.42
CA HIS A 115 -14.44 9.72 11.32
C HIS A 115 -15.22 10.99 10.98
N ILE A 116 -16.54 10.94 11.13
CA ILE A 116 -17.39 12.12 11.11
C ILE A 116 -17.30 12.75 12.50
N PHE A 117 -17.08 14.08 12.55
CA PHE A 117 -16.87 14.83 13.79
C PHE A 117 -17.54 16.22 13.80
N ASP A 118 -18.49 16.44 12.86
CA ASP A 118 -19.08 17.76 12.64
C ASP A 118 -20.05 18.19 13.75
N ASP A 119 -20.57 17.25 14.52
CA ASP A 119 -21.48 17.54 15.64
C ASP A 119 -20.71 17.55 16.97
N PRO A 120 -20.39 18.73 17.55
CA PRO A 120 -19.64 18.83 18.81
C PRO A 120 -20.44 18.35 20.03
N SER A 121 -21.75 18.17 19.91
CA SER A 121 -22.61 17.68 21.00
C SER A 121 -22.58 16.16 21.14
N ARG A 122 -22.02 15.44 20.17
CA ARG A 122 -21.95 13.96 20.12
C ARG A 122 -20.51 13.46 20.14
N PRO A 123 -20.21 12.41 20.90
CA PRO A 123 -18.92 11.72 20.82
C PRO A 123 -18.61 11.28 19.38
N ILE A 124 -17.36 11.45 18.93
CA ILE A 124 -16.92 11.15 17.55
C ILE A 124 -17.24 9.69 17.18
N TYR A 125 -17.03 8.73 18.08
CA TYR A 125 -17.27 7.30 17.80
C TYR A 125 -18.75 6.96 17.52
N LEU A 126 -19.68 7.85 17.86
CA LEU A 126 -21.13 7.70 17.58
C LEU A 126 -21.57 8.37 16.27
N GLN A 127 -20.69 9.13 15.62
CA GLN A 127 -21.04 9.88 14.40
C GLN A 127 -20.79 9.07 13.12
N GLY A 128 -20.06 7.94 13.22
CA GLY A 128 -19.77 7.07 12.08
C GLY A 128 -18.51 7.48 11.31
N GLU A 129 -18.41 6.99 10.07
CA GLU A 129 -17.24 7.16 9.21
C GLU A 129 -17.65 7.56 7.80
N CYS A 130 -16.84 8.40 7.15
CA CYS A 130 -16.85 8.66 5.72
C CYS A 130 -15.78 7.80 5.04
N LYS A 131 -16.14 7.14 3.92
CA LYS A 131 -15.28 6.15 3.23
C LYS A 131 -15.37 6.39 1.72
N LYS A 132 -14.56 7.29 1.19
CA LYS A 132 -14.55 7.67 -0.24
C LYS A 132 -13.61 6.80 -1.07
N GLY A 133 -12.59 6.23 -0.43
CA GLY A 133 -11.54 5.47 -1.10
C GLY A 133 -10.37 6.31 -1.60
N ILE A 134 -9.29 5.64 -2.00
CA ILE A 134 -8.06 6.27 -2.50
C ILE A 134 -7.64 5.60 -3.80
N VAL A 135 -7.21 6.40 -4.77
CA VAL A 135 -6.58 5.93 -6.00
C VAL A 135 -5.16 6.50 -6.08
N ILE A 136 -4.17 5.62 -6.21
CA ILE A 136 -2.81 5.98 -6.56
C ILE A 136 -2.57 5.40 -7.95
N GLU A 137 -2.42 6.27 -8.94
CA GLU A 137 -2.28 5.84 -10.33
C GLU A 137 -0.87 5.28 -10.62
N ASN A 138 -0.55 5.06 -11.89
CA ASN A 138 0.72 4.45 -12.30
C ASN A 138 1.92 5.40 -12.13
N ASP A 139 3.13 4.84 -12.01
CA ASP A 139 4.40 5.59 -11.97
C ASP A 139 4.46 6.65 -10.86
N VAL A 140 3.78 6.43 -9.74
CA VAL A 140 3.80 7.34 -8.59
C VAL A 140 4.93 6.98 -7.64
N TRP A 141 5.62 8.00 -7.15
CA TRP A 141 6.58 7.86 -6.05
C TRP A 141 6.10 8.61 -4.81
N ILE A 142 5.89 7.88 -3.73
CA ILE A 142 5.53 8.42 -2.41
C ILE A 142 6.76 8.33 -1.51
N GLY A 143 7.24 9.47 -1.04
CA GLY A 143 8.36 9.60 -0.13
C GLY A 143 8.05 9.03 1.25
N SER A 144 9.10 8.73 2.02
CA SER A 144 9.02 8.14 3.36
C SER A 144 8.18 8.99 4.31
N GLY A 145 7.37 8.33 5.15
CA GLY A 145 6.58 9.00 6.17
C GLY A 145 5.45 9.88 5.65
N ALA A 146 5.10 9.78 4.38
CA ALA A 146 3.98 10.55 3.83
C ALA A 146 2.63 10.01 4.32
N GLY A 147 1.61 10.88 4.36
CA GLY A 147 0.22 10.55 4.63
C GLY A 147 -0.66 10.76 3.41
N ILE A 148 -1.47 9.77 3.02
CA ILE A 148 -2.47 9.92 1.96
C ILE A 148 -3.84 9.74 2.60
N LEU A 149 -4.70 10.75 2.49
CA LEU A 149 -5.99 10.77 3.16
C LEU A 149 -7.14 10.35 2.23
N ASP A 150 -8.27 10.00 2.85
CA ASP A 150 -9.46 9.50 2.17
C ASP A 150 -9.98 10.47 1.09
N GLY A 151 -10.45 9.91 -0.03
CA GLY A 151 -11.01 10.66 -1.15
C GLY A 151 -9.98 11.24 -2.13
N VAL A 152 -8.68 10.93 -1.95
CA VAL A 152 -7.60 11.48 -2.78
C VAL A 152 -7.33 10.58 -3.99
N VAL A 153 -7.11 11.20 -5.15
CA VAL A 153 -6.48 10.62 -6.33
C VAL A 153 -5.07 11.19 -6.44
N VAL A 154 -4.05 10.33 -6.29
CA VAL A 154 -2.66 10.66 -6.60
C VAL A 154 -2.42 10.29 -8.05
N ALA A 155 -2.47 11.29 -8.95
CA ALA A 155 -2.46 11.06 -10.38
C ALA A 155 -1.11 10.56 -10.91
N THR A 156 -1.14 9.94 -12.09
CA THR A 156 0.00 9.32 -12.77
C THR A 156 1.26 10.18 -12.75
N GLY A 157 2.38 9.55 -12.47
CA GLY A 157 3.69 10.20 -12.47
C GLY A 157 3.92 11.20 -11.33
N THR A 158 3.01 11.33 -10.37
CA THR A 158 3.19 12.24 -9.22
C THR A 158 4.33 11.78 -8.32
N VAL A 159 5.08 12.74 -7.80
CA VAL A 159 6.04 12.56 -6.72
C VAL A 159 5.50 13.25 -5.46
N VAL A 160 5.29 12.48 -4.41
CA VAL A 160 4.93 12.98 -3.08
C VAL A 160 6.19 13.03 -2.23
N GLY A 161 6.56 14.20 -1.73
CA GLY A 161 7.75 14.38 -0.91
C GLY A 161 7.64 13.66 0.45
N ALA A 162 8.80 13.35 1.03
CA ALA A 162 8.85 12.71 2.36
C ALA A 162 8.14 13.58 3.41
N GLY A 163 7.36 12.93 4.30
CA GLY A 163 6.59 13.60 5.35
C GLY A 163 5.42 14.46 4.87
N ALA A 164 5.12 14.50 3.57
CA ALA A 164 3.98 15.26 3.06
C ALA A 164 2.65 14.62 3.42
N VAL A 165 1.61 15.44 3.67
CA VAL A 165 0.24 14.96 3.90
C VAL A 165 -0.66 15.41 2.74
N VAL A 166 -1.04 14.45 1.91
CA VAL A 166 -1.88 14.69 0.73
C VAL A 166 -3.35 14.66 1.14
N THR A 167 -3.97 15.82 1.15
CA THR A 167 -5.38 16.03 1.55
C THR A 167 -6.30 16.31 0.37
N LYS A 168 -5.76 16.52 -0.83
CA LYS A 168 -6.47 16.79 -2.08
C LYS A 168 -5.81 16.06 -3.23
N SER A 169 -6.58 15.70 -4.25
CA SER A 169 -6.07 15.06 -5.45
C SER A 169 -5.01 15.90 -6.15
N THR A 170 -4.00 15.23 -6.73
CA THR A 170 -2.85 15.85 -7.35
C THR A 170 -2.97 15.87 -8.88
N PRO A 171 -2.45 16.89 -9.56
CA PRO A 171 -2.28 16.84 -11.01
C PRO A 171 -1.28 15.74 -11.42
N ALA A 172 -1.48 15.14 -12.59
CA ALA A 172 -0.50 14.21 -13.15
C ALA A 172 0.88 14.87 -13.31
N TYR A 173 1.93 14.08 -13.09
CA TYR A 173 3.36 14.52 -13.21
C TYR A 173 3.73 15.69 -12.30
N SER A 174 2.99 15.92 -11.23
CA SER A 174 3.34 16.96 -10.24
C SER A 174 4.31 16.45 -9.17
N VAL A 175 5.04 17.39 -8.57
CA VAL A 175 5.80 17.16 -7.33
C VAL A 175 5.10 17.93 -6.22
N VAL A 176 4.61 17.20 -5.21
CA VAL A 176 3.87 17.78 -4.08
C VAL A 176 4.63 17.57 -2.78
N VAL A 177 4.68 18.59 -1.93
CA VAL A 177 5.38 18.55 -0.63
C VAL A 177 4.63 19.34 0.43
N GLY A 178 4.88 19.05 1.70
CA GLY A 178 4.38 19.82 2.84
C GLY A 178 3.13 19.26 3.51
N VAL A 179 2.66 19.95 4.53
CA VAL A 179 1.47 19.62 5.36
C VAL A 179 0.61 20.88 5.49
N PRO A 180 -0.53 20.96 4.76
CA PRO A 180 -0.98 20.04 3.70
C PRO A 180 -0.08 20.13 2.46
N ALA A 181 -0.03 19.04 1.69
CA ALA A 181 0.79 18.96 0.47
C ALA A 181 0.32 19.93 -0.61
N LYS A 182 1.28 20.62 -1.23
CA LYS A 182 1.05 21.56 -2.34
C LYS A 182 1.99 21.25 -3.50
N VAL A 183 1.54 21.51 -4.72
CA VAL A 183 2.37 21.41 -5.91
C VAL A 183 3.46 22.46 -5.85
N ILE A 184 4.73 22.03 -5.98
CA ILE A 184 5.90 22.91 -6.03
C ILE A 184 6.51 22.98 -7.43
N LYS A 185 6.32 21.94 -8.24
CA LYS A 185 6.76 21.90 -9.65
C LYS A 185 6.06 20.76 -10.38
N MET A 186 6.17 20.76 -11.70
CA MET A 186 5.83 19.64 -12.57
C MET A 186 7.09 18.86 -12.93
N ARG A 187 6.93 17.55 -13.18
CA ARG A 187 7.98 16.74 -13.81
C ARG A 187 8.00 17.11 -15.30
N ILE A 188 9.16 17.51 -15.77
CA ILE A 188 9.40 17.86 -17.18
C ILE A 188 10.10 16.66 -17.83
#